data_c40bdad8035449ce9dc16f91dcd30439
#
_entry.id   c40bdad8035449ce9dc16f91dcd30439
#
_cell.length_a   1.000
_cell.length_b   1.000
_cell.length_c   1.000
_cell.angle_alpha   90.00
_cell.angle_beta   90.00
_cell.angle_gamma   90.00
#
_symmetry.space_group_name_H-M   'P 1'
#
loop_
_entity.id
_entity.type
_entity.pdbx_description
1 polymer ?
#
loop_
_entity_poly.entity_id
_entity_poly.type
_entity_poly.pdbx_seq_one_letter_code
_entity_poly.pdbx_strand_id
1 'polypeptide(L)'
;VVCPPGVDPATFTITDTAYDGEGVLINSRFLNGLTIEAAKEEVAKRLEAVAIGNRPQGKRQVNFRLRDWGISRQRYWGCPIPIIHCESCGPVPVSAADLPVVLPKDVSFDEPGNPLDRHPTWKHVACPKCGAPARRETDTMDTFVDSSWYFARFTDPWDTDEPTNPKAVDHWLPVDQYIGGIEHAILHLLYARFFTRAMQATGHAGQLKEPFAGLFTQGMVVHETYRAKDGAWVFPAELRFEGQGAARCAYKLGSGEEVEIGAIEKMSKSKRNTVDPDEIISTYGADTARWFVLSDSPPERDVIWTEEGVQGSSKFVQRLWRLLGELTELGGQVDLPLPAEISPAAAAIRKAAHGALIKVEEDVERLRFNRAIAQVHDLANRLSAAIGAIETETIGEDLRFAFREAASITIRLFAPMMPHLAEECWARLGQTVLGQTGPVSEAPWPIADPSLVIEDTINLPVQVNGKKRADLTIGREAAQSEIEAAALALEGVQRALEGKPVKKIIVVPQRIVNVVA
;
A
#
# COMPACT_ATOMS: atom_id res chain seq x y z
N VAL A 1 14.04 -2.60 -43.56
CA VAL A 1 12.58 -2.58 -43.35
C VAL A 1 12.21 -3.71 -42.43
N VAL A 2 11.26 -3.47 -41.52
CA VAL A 2 10.73 -4.50 -40.60
C VAL A 2 9.44 -5.08 -41.20
N CYS A 3 9.39 -6.40 -41.32
CA CYS A 3 8.20 -7.13 -41.70
C CYS A 3 7.47 -7.62 -40.45
N PRO A 4 6.15 -7.33 -40.28
CA PRO A 4 5.38 -7.74 -39.10
C PRO A 4 5.36 -9.27 -38.91
N PRO A 5 5.19 -9.76 -37.67
CA PRO A 5 5.00 -11.17 -37.39
C PRO A 5 3.76 -11.73 -38.11
N GLY A 6 3.89 -12.91 -38.70
CA GLY A 6 2.79 -13.59 -39.42
C GLY A 6 2.51 -13.09 -40.85
N VAL A 7 3.27 -12.11 -41.33
CA VAL A 7 3.22 -11.62 -42.72
C VAL A 7 4.36 -12.27 -43.52
N ASP A 8 4.05 -12.76 -44.73
CA ASP A 8 5.07 -13.32 -45.61
C ASP A 8 6.03 -12.21 -46.10
N PRO A 9 7.34 -12.28 -45.77
CA PRO A 9 8.34 -11.32 -46.20
C PRO A 9 8.40 -11.09 -47.72
N ALA A 10 8.04 -12.08 -48.51
CA ALA A 10 8.07 -12.01 -50.00
C ALA A 10 6.93 -11.14 -50.56
N THR A 11 5.82 -11.03 -49.84
CA THR A 11 4.63 -10.30 -50.28
C THR A 11 4.43 -8.98 -49.52
N PHE A 12 5.24 -8.72 -48.46
CA PHE A 12 5.12 -7.51 -47.69
C PHE A 12 5.49 -6.27 -48.48
N THR A 13 4.58 -5.31 -48.54
CA THR A 13 4.78 -4.00 -49.16
C THR A 13 4.69 -2.88 -48.14
N ILE A 14 5.56 -1.87 -48.30
CA ILE A 14 5.55 -0.67 -47.46
C ILE A 14 4.37 0.20 -47.88
N THR A 15 3.60 0.65 -46.92
CA THR A 15 2.51 1.61 -47.09
C THR A 15 2.96 3.03 -46.74
N ASP A 16 2.06 4.01 -46.82
CA ASP A 16 2.32 5.39 -46.42
C ASP A 16 2.44 5.57 -44.87
N THR A 17 2.09 4.52 -44.12
CA THR A 17 2.19 4.51 -42.67
C THR A 17 3.43 3.74 -42.23
N ALA A 18 4.27 4.37 -41.41
CA ALA A 18 5.44 3.70 -40.82
C ALA A 18 5.01 2.57 -39.88
N TYR A 19 5.67 1.42 -40.00
CA TYR A 19 5.51 0.33 -39.04
C TYR A 19 6.61 0.40 -37.99
N ASP A 20 6.22 0.52 -36.73
CA ASP A 20 7.09 0.67 -35.55
C ASP A 20 7.02 -0.52 -34.58
N GLY A 21 6.30 -1.60 -34.95
CA GLY A 21 6.14 -2.81 -34.15
C GLY A 21 7.28 -3.82 -34.30
N GLU A 22 7.14 -4.95 -33.63
CA GLU A 22 8.07 -6.08 -33.66
C GLU A 22 8.04 -6.79 -35.04
N GLY A 23 9.15 -7.45 -35.41
CA GLY A 23 9.22 -8.22 -36.64
C GLY A 23 10.64 -8.60 -37.03
N VAL A 24 10.77 -9.08 -38.28
CA VAL A 24 12.06 -9.45 -38.87
C VAL A 24 12.46 -8.46 -39.96
N LEU A 25 13.75 -8.23 -40.09
CA LEU A 25 14.26 -7.32 -41.11
C LEU A 25 14.26 -7.99 -42.49
N ILE A 26 13.76 -7.24 -43.48
CA ILE A 26 13.79 -7.61 -44.90
C ILE A 26 14.41 -6.48 -45.74
N ASN A 27 14.91 -6.76 -46.92
CA ASN A 27 15.57 -5.78 -47.80
C ASN A 27 16.68 -4.97 -47.09
N SER A 28 17.36 -5.61 -46.14
CA SER A 28 18.35 -5.00 -45.21
C SER A 28 19.72 -5.67 -45.32
N ARG A 29 20.01 -6.31 -46.43
CA ARG A 29 21.29 -7.01 -46.75
C ARG A 29 21.62 -8.04 -45.65
N PHE A 30 22.74 -7.87 -44.97
CA PHE A 30 23.23 -8.81 -43.95
C PHE A 30 22.35 -8.88 -42.68
N LEU A 31 21.34 -8.03 -42.56
CA LEU A 31 20.38 -8.04 -41.46
C LEU A 31 19.09 -8.79 -41.78
N ASN A 32 18.93 -9.26 -43.03
CA ASN A 32 17.71 -9.99 -43.42
C ASN A 32 17.47 -11.20 -42.54
N GLY A 33 16.22 -11.37 -42.09
CA GLY A 33 15.79 -12.47 -41.23
C GLY A 33 16.11 -12.30 -39.76
N LEU A 34 16.84 -11.27 -39.39
CA LEU A 34 17.09 -10.95 -37.97
C LEU A 34 15.91 -10.21 -37.35
N THR A 35 15.68 -10.45 -36.06
CA THR A 35 14.81 -9.60 -35.26
C THR A 35 15.46 -8.23 -35.06
N ILE A 36 14.69 -7.23 -34.65
CA ILE A 36 15.20 -5.87 -34.40
C ILE A 36 16.37 -5.88 -33.41
N GLU A 37 16.26 -6.61 -32.31
CA GLU A 37 17.33 -6.67 -31.29
C GLU A 37 18.59 -7.38 -31.82
N ALA A 38 18.44 -8.52 -32.51
CA ALA A 38 19.56 -9.22 -33.14
C ALA A 38 20.25 -8.37 -34.21
N ALA A 39 19.49 -7.57 -34.96
CA ALA A 39 20.02 -6.67 -35.97
C ALA A 39 20.83 -5.51 -35.35
N LYS A 40 20.34 -4.92 -34.24
CA LYS A 40 21.09 -3.91 -33.49
C LYS A 40 22.43 -4.44 -32.98
N GLU A 41 22.44 -5.66 -32.45
CA GLU A 41 23.66 -6.31 -32.00
C GLU A 41 24.65 -6.55 -33.13
N GLU A 42 24.18 -7.05 -34.27
CA GLU A 42 25.02 -7.32 -35.45
C GLU A 42 25.61 -6.02 -36.05
N VAL A 43 24.81 -4.95 -36.15
CA VAL A 43 25.28 -3.65 -36.60
C VAL A 43 26.34 -3.07 -35.64
N ALA A 44 26.08 -3.10 -34.33
CA ALA A 44 27.02 -2.60 -33.34
C ALA A 44 28.36 -3.35 -33.43
N LYS A 45 28.32 -4.71 -33.51
CA LYS A 45 29.50 -5.54 -33.64
C LYS A 45 30.33 -5.20 -34.89
N ARG A 46 29.68 -4.99 -36.05
CA ARG A 46 30.37 -4.64 -37.30
C ARG A 46 30.99 -3.26 -37.24
N LEU A 47 30.29 -2.28 -36.70
CA LEU A 47 30.79 -0.91 -36.56
C LEU A 47 31.98 -0.82 -35.57
N GLU A 48 31.97 -1.63 -34.52
CA GLU A 48 33.09 -1.75 -33.57
C GLU A 48 34.32 -2.44 -34.18
N ALA A 49 34.11 -3.38 -35.14
CA ALA A 49 35.18 -4.11 -35.80
C ALA A 49 35.85 -3.34 -36.93
N VAL A 50 35.19 -2.35 -37.53
CA VAL A 50 35.73 -1.54 -38.61
C VAL A 50 36.50 -0.35 -38.04
N ALA A 51 37.81 -0.23 -38.40
CA ALA A 51 38.63 0.89 -37.97
C ALA A 51 38.65 2.01 -39.03
N ILE A 52 38.51 3.23 -38.56
CA ILE A 52 38.75 4.47 -39.31
C ILE A 52 39.94 5.19 -38.65
N GLY A 53 41.11 5.05 -39.25
CA GLY A 53 42.35 5.46 -38.61
C GLY A 53 42.60 4.65 -37.33
N ASN A 54 42.80 5.32 -36.18
CA ASN A 54 43.03 4.68 -34.88
C ASN A 54 41.74 4.51 -34.03
N ARG A 55 40.57 4.64 -34.63
CA ARG A 55 39.30 4.56 -33.87
C ARG A 55 38.35 3.59 -34.55
N PRO A 56 37.52 2.84 -33.80
CA PRO A 56 36.42 2.08 -34.38
C PRO A 56 35.42 3.03 -35.03
N GLN A 57 34.77 2.57 -36.13
CA GLN A 57 33.76 3.33 -36.85
C GLN A 57 32.54 3.68 -35.97
N GLY A 58 32.20 2.81 -35.03
CA GLY A 58 31.19 3.02 -34.04
C GLY A 58 31.62 2.46 -32.69
N LYS A 59 31.04 2.94 -31.66
CA LYS A 59 31.23 2.45 -30.29
C LYS A 59 29.86 2.31 -29.63
N ARG A 60 29.59 1.14 -29.08
CA ARG A 60 28.38 0.92 -28.28
C ARG A 60 28.39 1.82 -27.05
N GLN A 61 27.28 2.48 -26.80
CA GLN A 61 27.13 3.38 -25.69
C GLN A 61 25.75 3.19 -25.05
N VAL A 62 25.72 3.16 -23.72
CA VAL A 62 24.49 3.20 -22.95
C VAL A 62 24.23 4.65 -22.53
N ASN A 63 23.13 5.20 -22.99
CA ASN A 63 22.67 6.51 -22.59
C ASN A 63 21.60 6.36 -21.49
N PHE A 64 21.93 6.81 -20.30
CA PHE A 64 20.96 6.83 -19.22
C PHE A 64 20.02 8.02 -19.38
N ARG A 65 18.71 7.78 -19.23
CA ARG A 65 17.69 8.83 -19.25
C ARG A 65 17.51 9.51 -17.86
N LEU A 66 18.31 9.09 -16.90
CA LEU A 66 18.32 9.65 -15.56
C LEU A 66 19.05 10.99 -15.60
N ARG A 67 18.46 12.02 -15.00
CA ARG A 67 19.11 13.32 -14.81
C ARG A 67 19.97 13.29 -13.57
N ASP A 68 21.04 14.11 -13.56
CA ASP A 68 21.87 14.30 -12.39
C ASP A 68 21.05 14.87 -11.22
N TRP A 69 21.27 14.37 -10.03
CA TRP A 69 20.72 14.94 -8.82
C TRP A 69 21.67 16.02 -8.29
N GLY A 70 21.37 17.28 -8.58
CA GLY A 70 22.07 18.41 -7.96
C GLY A 70 21.64 18.53 -6.50
N ILE A 71 22.57 18.31 -5.57
CA ILE A 71 22.26 18.29 -4.13
C ILE A 71 22.29 19.65 -3.46
N SER A 72 22.90 20.67 -4.07
CA SER A 72 23.02 22.02 -3.53
C SER A 72 21.72 22.82 -3.59
N ARG A 73 21.39 23.51 -2.49
CA ARG A 73 20.25 24.43 -2.38
C ARG A 73 20.69 25.74 -1.76
N GLN A 74 20.33 26.85 -2.40
CA GLN A 74 20.60 28.23 -1.95
C GLN A 74 19.53 28.65 -0.93
N ARG A 75 19.49 27.97 0.20
CA ARG A 75 18.51 28.19 1.28
C ARG A 75 19.08 27.82 2.64
N TYR A 76 18.50 28.38 3.69
CA TYR A 76 18.90 28.10 5.07
C TYR A 76 18.59 26.67 5.51
N TRP A 77 17.37 26.18 5.20
CA TRP A 77 16.92 24.87 5.67
C TRP A 77 17.55 23.72 4.88
N GLY A 78 18.31 22.91 5.58
CA GLY A 78 18.98 21.72 5.06
C GLY A 78 20.30 21.48 5.80
N CYS A 79 20.91 20.32 5.56
CA CYS A 79 22.22 19.98 6.11
C CYS A 79 23.29 20.83 5.43
N PRO A 80 24.14 21.56 6.17
CA PRO A 80 25.25 22.33 5.56
C PRO A 80 26.23 21.43 4.82
N ILE A 81 26.70 21.88 3.67
CA ILE A 81 27.73 21.16 2.91
C ILE A 81 29.08 21.44 3.57
N PRO A 82 29.83 20.40 4.05
CA PRO A 82 31.02 20.59 4.87
C PRO A 82 32.28 20.88 4.02
N ILE A 83 32.21 21.92 3.19
CA ILE A 83 33.30 22.35 2.30
C ILE A 83 33.69 23.79 2.61
N ILE A 84 34.97 24.07 2.52
CA ILE A 84 35.57 25.42 2.64
C ILE A 84 36.26 25.74 1.33
N HIS A 85 35.96 26.91 0.76
CA HIS A 85 36.56 27.41 -0.46
C HIS A 85 37.75 28.32 -0.10
N CYS A 86 38.94 27.87 -0.45
CA CYS A 86 40.20 28.61 -0.26
C CYS A 86 40.76 29.03 -1.61
N GLU A 87 41.18 30.28 -1.75
CA GLU A 87 41.77 30.78 -3.02
C GLU A 87 43.03 30.01 -3.42
N SER A 88 43.86 29.63 -2.45
CA SER A 88 45.12 28.92 -2.72
C SER A 88 44.98 27.42 -2.82
N CYS A 89 44.07 26.82 -2.04
CA CYS A 89 43.93 25.36 -1.92
C CYS A 89 42.75 24.77 -2.70
N GLY A 90 41.86 25.63 -3.24
CA GLY A 90 40.60 25.21 -3.85
C GLY A 90 39.57 24.75 -2.79
N PRO A 91 38.63 23.88 -3.13
CA PRO A 91 37.68 23.30 -2.19
C PRO A 91 38.39 22.35 -1.22
N VAL A 92 38.19 22.55 0.08
CA VAL A 92 38.80 21.80 1.16
C VAL A 92 37.71 21.29 2.08
N PRO A 93 37.64 19.99 2.42
CA PRO A 93 36.67 19.47 3.38
C PRO A 93 36.90 20.08 4.78
N VAL A 94 35.82 20.29 5.52
CA VAL A 94 35.88 20.59 6.95
C VAL A 94 36.55 19.42 7.67
N SER A 95 37.44 19.70 8.64
CA SER A 95 38.05 18.63 9.45
C SER A 95 36.99 17.81 10.18
N ALA A 96 37.18 16.49 10.28
CA ALA A 96 36.27 15.61 11.03
C ALA A 96 36.09 16.05 12.49
N ALA A 97 37.15 16.63 13.09
CA ALA A 97 37.08 17.16 14.47
C ALA A 97 36.18 18.40 14.60
N ASP A 98 35.90 19.11 13.49
CA ASP A 98 35.10 20.33 13.45
C ASP A 98 33.66 20.08 12.96
N LEU A 99 33.28 18.82 12.78
CA LEU A 99 31.92 18.40 12.46
C LEU A 99 31.08 18.25 13.75
N PRO A 100 29.76 18.48 13.69
CA PRO A 100 28.98 18.95 12.53
C PRO A 100 29.15 20.44 12.26
N VAL A 101 28.99 20.86 10.99
CA VAL A 101 28.85 22.27 10.66
C VAL A 101 27.49 22.76 11.13
N VAL A 102 27.46 23.65 12.12
CA VAL A 102 26.21 24.13 12.74
C VAL A 102 25.73 25.39 12.02
N LEU A 103 24.43 25.43 11.70
CA LEU A 103 23.78 26.61 11.13
C LEU A 103 23.72 27.75 12.15
N PRO A 104 23.94 29.03 11.73
CA PRO A 104 23.82 30.20 12.62
C PRO A 104 22.34 30.39 13.00
N LYS A 105 22.09 30.81 14.24
CA LYS A 105 20.73 31.10 14.73
C LYS A 105 20.29 32.55 14.49
N ASP A 106 21.24 33.44 14.30
CA ASP A 106 21.08 34.89 14.05
C ASP A 106 20.95 35.19 12.56
N VAL A 107 19.91 34.64 11.92
CA VAL A 107 19.67 34.75 10.47
C VAL A 107 18.41 35.56 10.20
N SER A 108 18.47 36.51 9.27
CA SER A 108 17.29 37.21 8.77
C SER A 108 16.78 36.57 7.47
N PHE A 109 15.46 36.50 7.37
CA PHE A 109 14.72 36.05 6.19
C PHE A 109 13.99 37.20 5.47
N ASP A 110 14.23 38.45 5.86
CA ASP A 110 13.48 39.61 5.37
C ASP A 110 13.87 40.01 3.94
N GLU A 111 15.00 39.51 3.45
CA GLU A 111 15.48 39.78 2.10
C GLU A 111 15.52 38.53 1.23
N PRO A 112 15.23 38.63 -0.08
CA PRO A 112 15.34 37.51 -1.00
C PRO A 112 16.80 37.03 -1.17
N GLY A 113 16.96 35.76 -1.52
CA GLY A 113 18.23 35.09 -1.76
C GLY A 113 18.70 34.22 -0.60
N ASN A 114 19.94 33.70 -0.68
CA ASN A 114 20.48 32.77 0.31
C ASN A 114 20.86 33.48 1.62
N PRO A 115 20.18 33.21 2.75
CA PRO A 115 20.47 33.86 4.03
C PRO A 115 21.88 33.55 4.56
N LEU A 116 22.41 32.36 4.29
CA LEU A 116 23.76 31.97 4.73
C LEU A 116 24.86 32.74 3.98
N ASP A 117 24.62 33.05 2.69
CA ASP A 117 25.53 33.86 1.91
C ASP A 117 25.57 35.31 2.36
N ARG A 118 24.45 35.85 2.86
CA ARG A 118 24.38 37.20 3.43
C ARG A 118 24.91 37.29 4.86
N HIS A 119 25.11 36.16 5.56
CA HIS A 119 25.53 36.17 6.96
C HIS A 119 26.90 36.84 7.12
N PRO A 120 27.04 37.82 8.01
CA PRO A 120 28.23 38.67 8.06
C PRO A 120 29.49 37.94 8.55
N THR A 121 29.37 36.93 9.38
CA THR A 121 30.50 36.26 10.03
C THR A 121 30.60 34.78 9.75
N TRP A 122 29.48 34.04 9.78
CA TRP A 122 29.46 32.58 9.73
C TRP A 122 30.17 31.97 8.53
N LYS A 123 30.11 32.61 7.39
CA LYS A 123 30.78 32.16 6.15
C LYS A 123 32.28 32.33 6.14
N HIS A 124 32.83 33.20 6.99
CA HIS A 124 34.25 33.50 7.02
C HIS A 124 34.99 32.61 8.01
N VAL A 125 35.97 31.86 7.53
CA VAL A 125 36.75 30.89 8.30
C VAL A 125 38.19 30.84 7.87
N ALA A 126 39.07 30.24 8.66
CA ALA A 126 40.41 29.90 8.23
C ALA A 126 40.39 28.59 7.42
N CYS A 127 41.21 28.51 6.39
CA CYS A 127 41.40 27.27 5.64
C CYS A 127 42.07 26.21 6.53
N PRO A 128 41.47 24.99 6.70
CA PRO A 128 42.07 23.95 7.56
C PRO A 128 43.37 23.40 7.00
N LYS A 129 43.70 23.64 5.71
CA LYS A 129 44.92 23.14 5.08
C LYS A 129 46.07 24.12 5.16
N CYS A 130 45.84 25.43 4.98
CA CYS A 130 46.93 26.44 4.92
C CYS A 130 46.77 27.60 5.90
N GLY A 131 45.69 27.66 6.68
CA GLY A 131 45.43 28.75 7.63
C GLY A 131 45.02 30.10 7.03
N ALA A 132 45.02 30.27 5.71
CA ALA A 132 44.63 31.50 5.07
C ALA A 132 43.12 31.79 5.23
N PRO A 133 42.69 33.07 5.14
CA PRO A 133 41.29 33.43 5.09
C PRO A 133 40.58 32.66 3.96
N ALA A 134 39.44 32.08 4.28
CA ALA A 134 38.66 31.25 3.38
C ALA A 134 37.15 31.43 3.66
N ARG A 135 36.32 30.82 2.83
CA ARG A 135 34.85 30.93 2.93
C ARG A 135 34.23 29.56 3.02
N ARG A 136 33.29 29.34 3.97
CA ARG A 136 32.43 28.17 4.00
C ARG A 136 31.56 28.12 2.77
N GLU A 137 31.21 26.92 2.34
CA GLU A 137 30.06 26.70 1.46
C GLU A 137 28.81 27.23 2.13
N THR A 138 28.01 28.02 1.42
CA THR A 138 26.77 28.62 1.93
C THR A 138 25.53 27.94 1.43
N ASP A 139 25.66 26.98 0.51
CA ASP A 139 24.58 26.13 0.12
C ASP A 139 24.33 25.03 1.18
N THR A 140 23.09 24.65 1.32
CA THR A 140 22.72 23.46 2.10
C THR A 140 22.39 22.30 1.16
N MET A 141 22.38 21.10 1.67
CA MET A 141 21.96 19.93 0.90
C MET A 141 20.44 19.91 0.71
N ASP A 142 20.01 19.35 -0.41
CA ASP A 142 18.60 18.97 -0.60
C ASP A 142 18.14 18.12 0.57
N THR A 143 16.96 18.40 1.11
CA THR A 143 16.39 17.66 2.25
C THR A 143 16.15 16.18 1.94
N PHE A 144 16.07 15.79 0.67
CA PHE A 144 16.08 14.38 0.27
C PHE A 144 17.37 13.63 0.63
N VAL A 145 18.48 14.32 0.88
CA VAL A 145 19.71 13.68 1.38
C VAL A 145 19.45 13.01 2.71
N ASP A 146 18.80 13.72 3.65
CA ASP A 146 18.49 13.19 4.99
C ASP A 146 17.52 11.99 4.90
N SER A 147 16.46 12.13 4.13
CA SER A 147 15.47 11.05 3.96
C SER A 147 16.01 9.84 3.18
N SER A 148 17.11 9.99 2.45
CA SER A 148 17.67 8.91 1.63
C SER A 148 18.36 7.80 2.42
N TRP A 149 18.66 8.01 3.70
CA TRP A 149 19.38 7.05 4.53
C TRP A 149 18.89 6.94 5.98
N TYR A 150 17.82 7.65 6.36
CA TYR A 150 17.30 7.68 7.73
C TYR A 150 17.04 6.28 8.31
N PHE A 151 16.59 5.34 7.48
CA PHE A 151 16.34 3.94 7.87
C PHE A 151 17.62 3.23 8.32
N ALA A 152 18.78 3.56 7.74
CA ALA A 152 20.07 3.06 8.19
C ALA A 152 20.49 3.73 9.50
N ARG A 153 20.28 5.03 9.67
CA ARG A 153 20.54 5.74 10.93
C ARG A 153 19.70 5.20 12.07
N PHE A 154 18.44 4.83 11.82
CA PHE A 154 17.53 4.29 12.83
C PHE A 154 17.97 2.95 13.41
N THR A 155 18.88 2.23 12.77
CA THR A 155 19.41 0.95 13.32
C THR A 155 20.29 1.16 14.56
N ASP A 156 20.93 2.34 14.67
CA ASP A 156 21.72 2.77 15.83
C ASP A 156 21.70 4.31 15.94
N PRO A 157 20.59 4.92 16.38
CA PRO A 157 20.41 6.39 16.35
C PRO A 157 21.26 7.11 17.40
N TRP A 158 21.78 6.39 18.38
CA TRP A 158 22.55 6.93 19.49
C TRP A 158 24.07 6.89 19.28
N ASP A 159 24.54 6.27 18.20
CA ASP A 159 25.95 6.30 17.83
C ASP A 159 26.41 7.75 17.57
N THR A 160 27.42 8.21 18.30
CA THR A 160 27.98 9.57 18.19
C THR A 160 29.27 9.62 17.38
N ASP A 161 29.87 8.47 17.11
CA ASP A 161 31.19 8.36 16.49
C ASP A 161 31.08 8.16 14.96
N GLU A 162 30.09 7.38 14.53
CA GLU A 162 29.88 7.03 13.13
C GLU A 162 28.44 7.34 12.68
N PRO A 163 28.22 7.62 11.39
CA PRO A 163 26.87 7.87 10.86
C PRO A 163 25.96 6.66 10.98
N THR A 164 26.51 5.46 10.93
CA THR A 164 25.83 4.18 11.10
C THR A 164 26.77 3.16 11.72
N ASN A 165 26.22 2.22 12.47
CA ASN A 165 26.92 1.03 12.93
C ASN A 165 26.74 -0.09 11.90
N PRO A 166 27.79 -0.52 11.14
CA PRO A 166 27.67 -1.52 10.09
C PRO A 166 27.08 -2.85 10.56
N LYS A 167 27.36 -3.27 11.83
CA LYS A 167 26.80 -4.51 12.39
C LYS A 167 25.31 -4.39 12.65
N ALA A 168 24.85 -3.23 13.12
CA ALA A 168 23.43 -2.97 13.32
C ALA A 168 22.70 -2.88 11.96
N VAL A 169 23.32 -2.24 10.97
CA VAL A 169 22.80 -2.22 9.58
C VAL A 169 22.67 -3.64 9.03
N ASP A 170 23.69 -4.46 9.12
CA ASP A 170 23.66 -5.84 8.61
C ASP A 170 22.62 -6.73 9.33
N HIS A 171 22.27 -6.39 10.59
CA HIS A 171 21.27 -7.12 11.37
C HIS A 171 19.82 -6.71 11.03
N TRP A 172 19.56 -5.40 10.90
CA TRP A 172 18.21 -4.87 10.75
C TRP A 172 17.77 -4.65 9.32
N LEU A 173 18.69 -4.52 8.36
CA LEU A 173 18.39 -4.20 6.97
C LEU A 173 18.71 -5.39 6.04
N PRO A 174 18.02 -5.49 4.89
CA PRO A 174 17.06 -4.51 4.34
C PRO A 174 15.76 -4.44 5.13
N VAL A 175 15.05 -3.31 5.05
CA VAL A 175 13.70 -3.16 5.61
C VAL A 175 12.77 -4.20 4.99
N ASP A 176 12.08 -5.00 5.80
CA ASP A 176 11.26 -6.13 5.33
C ASP A 176 10.13 -5.69 4.40
N GLN A 177 9.39 -4.66 4.83
CA GLN A 177 8.28 -4.09 4.06
C GLN A 177 8.30 -2.56 4.15
N TYR A 178 8.41 -1.89 3.00
CA TYR A 178 8.43 -0.44 2.90
C TYR A 178 7.17 0.05 2.18
N ILE A 179 6.38 0.87 2.86
CA ILE A 179 5.05 1.29 2.40
C ILE A 179 5.03 2.81 2.20
N GLY A 180 4.56 3.27 1.05
CA GLY A 180 4.45 4.70 0.76
C GLY A 180 3.72 4.99 -0.54
N GLY A 181 3.54 6.30 -0.85
CA GLY A 181 2.87 6.74 -2.06
C GLY A 181 3.67 6.46 -3.32
N ILE A 182 2.96 6.21 -4.42
CA ILE A 182 3.57 5.93 -5.73
C ILE A 182 4.44 7.07 -6.26
N GLU A 183 4.18 8.30 -5.86
CA GLU A 183 4.96 9.49 -6.25
C GLU A 183 6.43 9.41 -5.84
N HIS A 184 6.75 8.62 -4.82
CA HIS A 184 8.12 8.43 -4.35
C HIS A 184 8.95 7.46 -5.20
N ALA A 185 8.35 6.75 -6.15
CA ALA A 185 9.05 5.79 -7.02
C ALA A 185 10.21 6.44 -7.79
N ILE A 186 10.04 7.68 -8.22
CA ILE A 186 11.04 8.47 -8.97
C ILE A 186 11.75 9.55 -8.13
N LEU A 187 11.48 9.60 -6.84
CA LEU A 187 12.07 10.56 -5.89
C LEU A 187 12.76 9.79 -4.76
N HIS A 188 12.14 9.71 -3.59
CA HIS A 188 12.71 9.11 -2.38
C HIS A 188 13.24 7.69 -2.58
N LEU A 189 12.48 6.80 -3.22
CA LEU A 189 12.91 5.41 -3.42
C LEU A 189 14.15 5.32 -4.30
N LEU A 190 14.24 6.14 -5.35
CA LEU A 190 15.41 6.20 -6.22
C LEU A 190 16.63 6.73 -5.47
N TYR A 191 16.46 7.80 -4.69
CA TYR A 191 17.54 8.38 -3.91
C TYR A 191 18.01 7.46 -2.78
N ALA A 192 17.08 6.78 -2.09
CA ALA A 192 17.42 5.80 -1.06
C ALA A 192 18.29 4.65 -1.61
N ARG A 193 17.95 4.12 -2.78
CA ARG A 193 18.74 3.09 -3.46
C ARG A 193 20.13 3.59 -3.88
N PHE A 194 20.19 4.78 -4.44
CA PHE A 194 21.47 5.41 -4.78
C PHE A 194 22.33 5.63 -3.53
N PHE A 195 21.74 6.20 -2.49
CA PHE A 195 22.46 6.54 -1.25
C PHE A 195 22.98 5.31 -0.53
N THR A 196 22.18 4.23 -0.47
CA THR A 196 22.59 2.93 0.09
C THR A 196 23.85 2.40 -0.59
N ARG A 197 23.91 2.46 -1.94
CA ARG A 197 25.08 2.00 -2.69
C ARG A 197 26.30 2.91 -2.47
N ALA A 198 26.10 4.22 -2.35
CA ALA A 198 27.16 5.15 -2.02
C ALA A 198 27.70 4.91 -0.61
N MET A 199 26.83 4.70 0.38
CA MET A 199 27.22 4.38 1.76
C MET A 199 27.93 3.02 1.84
N GLN A 200 27.51 2.01 1.09
CA GLN A 200 28.22 0.74 1.01
C GLN A 200 29.64 0.94 0.47
N ALA A 201 29.79 1.70 -0.61
CA ALA A 201 31.10 1.96 -1.22
C ALA A 201 32.06 2.73 -0.29
N THR A 202 31.53 3.47 0.68
CA THR A 202 32.28 4.23 1.69
C THR A 202 32.39 3.51 3.05
N GLY A 203 31.87 2.29 3.17
CA GLY A 203 31.99 1.46 4.37
C GLY A 203 30.92 1.68 5.45
N HIS A 204 29.91 2.54 5.19
CA HIS A 204 28.87 2.90 6.16
C HIS A 204 27.58 2.09 6.08
N ALA A 205 27.43 1.17 5.11
CA ALA A 205 26.22 0.37 4.96
C ALA A 205 26.48 -1.16 4.97
N GLY A 206 27.59 -1.60 5.55
CA GLY A 206 27.91 -3.02 5.65
C GLY A 206 27.87 -3.73 4.28
N GLN A 207 27.10 -4.81 4.17
CA GLN A 207 26.89 -5.55 2.91
C GLN A 207 25.61 -5.12 2.16
N LEU A 208 24.88 -4.14 2.65
CA LEU A 208 23.59 -3.71 2.11
C LEU A 208 23.73 -3.14 0.70
N LYS A 209 22.99 -3.67 -0.27
CA LYS A 209 22.96 -3.20 -1.67
C LYS A 209 21.63 -2.56 -2.05
N GLU A 210 20.54 -3.07 -1.51
CA GLU A 210 19.19 -2.56 -1.70
C GLU A 210 18.56 -2.30 -0.33
N PRO A 211 17.99 -1.13 -0.09
CA PRO A 211 17.52 -0.73 1.24
C PRO A 211 16.25 -1.46 1.69
N PHE A 212 15.44 -1.94 0.75
CA PHE A 212 14.11 -2.49 1.00
C PHE A 212 13.98 -3.86 0.36
N ALA A 213 13.55 -4.87 1.14
CA ALA A 213 13.27 -6.23 0.65
C ALA A 213 11.93 -6.28 -0.07
N GLY A 214 10.92 -5.57 0.43
CA GLY A 214 9.60 -5.44 -0.16
C GLY A 214 9.17 -3.99 -0.28
N LEU A 215 8.59 -3.63 -1.43
CA LEU A 215 7.99 -2.32 -1.66
C LEU A 215 6.47 -2.50 -1.85
N PHE A 216 5.70 -1.67 -1.16
CA PHE A 216 4.27 -1.57 -1.35
C PHE A 216 3.90 -0.11 -1.63
N THR A 217 3.45 0.16 -2.86
CA THR A 217 3.09 1.51 -3.28
C THR A 217 1.59 1.72 -3.13
N GLN A 218 1.23 2.69 -2.29
CA GLN A 218 -0.17 3.05 -2.05
C GLN A 218 -0.67 3.98 -3.15
N GLY A 219 -1.99 3.85 -3.45
CA GLY A 219 -2.74 4.85 -4.20
C GLY A 219 -2.84 6.17 -3.43
N MET A 220 -3.26 7.20 -4.11
CA MET A 220 -3.44 8.53 -3.53
C MET A 220 -4.86 8.72 -3.02
N VAL A 221 -5.03 9.62 -2.06
CA VAL A 221 -6.37 10.15 -1.73
C VAL A 221 -6.67 11.25 -2.73
N VAL A 222 -7.75 11.10 -3.46
CA VAL A 222 -8.20 11.99 -4.52
C VAL A 222 -9.56 12.60 -4.17
N HIS A 223 -9.83 13.79 -4.69
CA HIS A 223 -11.08 14.49 -4.45
C HIS A 223 -11.52 15.25 -5.70
N GLU A 224 -12.82 15.52 -5.79
CA GLU A 224 -13.37 16.41 -6.80
C GLU A 224 -12.73 17.80 -6.72
N THR A 225 -12.69 18.49 -7.83
CA THR A 225 -12.26 19.88 -7.93
C THR A 225 -13.47 20.78 -8.11
N TYR A 226 -13.39 22.02 -7.62
CA TYR A 226 -14.50 22.97 -7.67
C TYR A 226 -14.03 24.30 -8.21
N ARG A 227 -14.77 24.86 -9.18
CA ARG A 227 -14.38 26.07 -9.87
C ARG A 227 -15.52 27.09 -9.90
N ALA A 228 -15.25 28.26 -9.37
CA ALA A 228 -16.18 29.39 -9.44
C ALA A 228 -16.26 29.97 -10.87
N LYS A 229 -17.28 30.75 -11.18
CA LYS A 229 -17.48 31.34 -12.52
C LYS A 229 -16.35 32.26 -12.98
N ASP A 230 -15.63 32.88 -12.06
CA ASP A 230 -14.44 33.70 -12.34
C ASP A 230 -13.18 32.86 -12.61
N GLY A 231 -13.28 31.53 -12.54
CA GLY A 231 -12.19 30.57 -12.74
C GLY A 231 -11.37 30.27 -11.49
N ALA A 232 -11.67 30.86 -10.34
CA ALA A 232 -10.99 30.58 -9.09
C ALA A 232 -11.35 29.19 -8.54
N TRP A 233 -10.37 28.52 -7.94
CA TRP A 233 -10.60 27.26 -7.22
C TRP A 233 -11.26 27.53 -5.87
N VAL A 234 -12.18 26.63 -5.45
CA VAL A 234 -12.97 26.75 -4.21
C VAL A 234 -12.70 25.52 -3.34
N PHE A 235 -12.57 25.70 -2.03
CA PHE A 235 -12.43 24.58 -1.09
C PHE A 235 -13.77 23.85 -0.90
N PRO A 236 -13.77 22.52 -0.71
CA PRO A 236 -14.97 21.76 -0.37
C PRO A 236 -15.72 22.32 0.84
N ALA A 237 -15.00 22.75 1.89
CA ALA A 237 -15.57 23.36 3.10
C ALA A 237 -16.30 24.69 2.86
N GLU A 238 -16.08 25.36 1.72
CA GLU A 238 -16.77 26.60 1.33
C GLU A 238 -18.07 26.33 0.55
N LEU A 239 -18.45 25.05 0.35
CA LEU A 239 -19.56 24.65 -0.51
C LEU A 239 -20.69 23.99 0.27
N ARG A 240 -21.91 24.18 -0.20
CA ARG A 240 -23.05 23.31 0.09
C ARG A 240 -23.48 22.59 -1.17
N PHE A 241 -23.95 21.37 -1.02
CA PHE A 241 -24.36 20.51 -2.12
C PHE A 241 -25.87 20.31 -2.10
N GLU A 242 -26.47 20.29 -3.29
CA GLU A 242 -27.89 20.01 -3.48
C GLU A 242 -28.04 18.92 -4.56
N GLY A 243 -29.07 18.07 -4.44
CA GLY A 243 -29.29 16.97 -5.36
C GLY A 243 -28.39 15.76 -5.12
N GLN A 244 -28.53 14.74 -5.95
CA GLN A 244 -27.75 13.50 -5.90
C GLN A 244 -27.38 13.00 -7.30
N GLY A 245 -26.30 12.26 -7.42
CA GLY A 245 -25.83 11.68 -8.68
C GLY A 245 -25.59 12.74 -9.76
N ALA A 246 -26.11 12.54 -10.95
CA ALA A 246 -25.97 13.48 -12.08
C ALA A 246 -26.67 14.84 -11.89
N ALA A 247 -27.59 14.94 -10.93
CA ALA A 247 -28.29 16.18 -10.59
C ALA A 247 -27.65 16.93 -9.39
N ARG A 248 -26.46 16.50 -8.94
CA ARG A 248 -25.73 17.13 -7.84
C ARG A 248 -25.15 18.47 -8.30
N CYS A 249 -25.47 19.53 -7.58
CA CYS A 249 -24.97 20.87 -7.79
C CYS A 249 -24.24 21.36 -6.55
N ALA A 250 -23.25 22.22 -6.74
CA ALA A 250 -22.47 22.84 -5.67
C ALA A 250 -22.71 24.35 -5.66
N TYR A 251 -22.87 24.91 -4.46
CA TYR A 251 -23.11 26.35 -4.27
C TYR A 251 -22.15 26.88 -3.20
N LYS A 252 -21.57 28.04 -3.46
CA LYS A 252 -20.67 28.70 -2.51
C LYS A 252 -21.46 29.17 -1.27
N LEU A 253 -20.97 28.83 -0.09
CA LEU A 253 -21.55 29.30 1.17
C LEU A 253 -21.51 30.85 1.23
N GLY A 254 -22.54 31.44 1.75
CA GLY A 254 -22.66 32.90 1.90
C GLY A 254 -23.17 33.63 0.65
N SER A 255 -22.61 33.42 -0.54
CA SER A 255 -23.07 34.06 -1.78
C SER A 255 -24.17 33.31 -2.49
N GLY A 256 -24.27 31.99 -2.31
CA GLY A 256 -25.20 31.14 -3.08
C GLY A 256 -24.81 30.98 -4.56
N GLU A 257 -23.62 31.42 -4.96
CA GLU A 257 -23.13 31.28 -6.33
C GLU A 257 -22.93 29.81 -6.67
N GLU A 258 -23.43 29.38 -7.82
CA GLU A 258 -23.23 28.05 -8.36
C GLU A 258 -21.77 27.85 -8.78
N VAL A 259 -21.19 26.71 -8.40
CA VAL A 259 -19.80 26.32 -8.63
C VAL A 259 -19.78 25.07 -9.50
N GLU A 260 -18.91 25.05 -10.50
CA GLU A 260 -18.69 23.90 -11.37
C GLU A 260 -18.01 22.77 -10.57
N ILE A 261 -18.58 21.57 -10.60
CA ILE A 261 -17.97 20.34 -10.10
C ILE A 261 -17.09 19.77 -11.22
N GLY A 262 -15.79 19.79 -11.01
CA GLY A 262 -14.79 19.33 -11.97
C GLY A 262 -14.36 17.89 -11.76
N ALA A 263 -13.25 17.51 -12.39
CA ALA A 263 -12.71 16.16 -12.34
C ALA A 263 -12.19 15.79 -10.93
N ILE A 264 -12.22 14.48 -10.64
CA ILE A 264 -11.55 13.90 -9.47
C ILE A 264 -10.04 13.87 -9.74
N GLU A 265 -9.28 14.51 -8.88
CA GLU A 265 -7.85 14.65 -9.04
C GLU A 265 -7.12 14.50 -7.69
N LYS A 266 -5.80 14.33 -7.74
CA LYS A 266 -4.94 14.34 -6.55
C LYS A 266 -5.21 15.62 -5.73
N MET A 267 -5.39 15.47 -4.43
CA MET A 267 -5.54 16.60 -3.51
C MET A 267 -4.32 17.52 -3.57
N SER A 268 -4.54 18.81 -3.75
CA SER A 268 -3.49 19.81 -3.77
C SER A 268 -3.97 21.17 -3.24
N LYS A 269 -3.09 21.87 -2.52
CA LYS A 269 -3.37 23.23 -2.02
C LYS A 269 -3.61 24.22 -3.16
N SER A 270 -2.96 24.04 -4.30
CA SER A 270 -3.10 24.92 -5.47
C SER A 270 -4.48 24.82 -6.13
N LYS A 271 -5.10 23.65 -6.12
CA LYS A 271 -6.46 23.41 -6.63
C LYS A 271 -7.53 23.50 -5.55
N ARG A 272 -7.15 23.74 -4.31
CA ARG A 272 -8.05 23.85 -3.15
C ARG A 272 -9.02 22.67 -2.98
N ASN A 273 -8.67 21.49 -3.48
CA ASN A 273 -9.47 20.28 -3.33
C ASN A 273 -8.97 19.38 -2.17
N THR A 274 -8.39 19.98 -1.16
CA THR A 274 -7.93 19.28 0.05
C THR A 274 -9.03 19.27 1.11
N VAL A 275 -9.08 18.16 1.85
CA VAL A 275 -9.89 18.01 3.06
C VAL A 275 -8.95 18.14 4.25
N ASP A 276 -9.36 18.92 5.25
CA ASP A 276 -8.56 19.13 6.46
C ASP A 276 -8.71 17.92 7.40
N PRO A 277 -7.62 17.20 7.73
CA PRO A 277 -7.68 16.08 8.68
C PRO A 277 -8.22 16.48 10.06
N ASP A 278 -7.89 17.68 10.54
CA ASP A 278 -8.35 18.14 11.86
C ASP A 278 -9.87 18.34 11.90
N GLU A 279 -10.46 18.83 10.82
CA GLU A 279 -11.90 18.95 10.66
C GLU A 279 -12.59 17.58 10.67
N ILE A 280 -12.04 16.61 9.94
CA ILE A 280 -12.58 15.25 9.90
C ILE A 280 -12.44 14.56 11.25
N ILE A 281 -11.28 14.68 11.90
CA ILE A 281 -11.05 14.07 13.21
C ILE A 281 -11.97 14.68 14.27
N SER A 282 -12.17 15.98 14.25
CA SER A 282 -13.07 16.66 15.21
C SER A 282 -14.54 16.30 15.00
N THR A 283 -14.95 16.05 13.75
CA THR A 283 -16.35 15.76 13.40
C THR A 283 -16.70 14.28 13.53
N TYR A 284 -15.83 13.40 13.06
CA TYR A 284 -16.12 11.96 12.94
C TYR A 284 -15.23 11.07 13.79
N GLY A 285 -14.11 11.60 14.30
CA GLY A 285 -13.09 10.83 15.01
C GLY A 285 -12.05 10.20 14.09
N ALA A 286 -10.84 10.00 14.61
CA ALA A 286 -9.71 9.43 13.86
C ALA A 286 -9.99 8.00 13.37
N ASP A 287 -10.66 7.18 14.19
CA ASP A 287 -10.98 5.79 13.83
C ASP A 287 -11.92 5.69 12.62
N THR A 288 -12.88 6.62 12.51
CA THR A 288 -13.76 6.69 11.34
C THR A 288 -12.97 7.01 10.06
N ALA A 289 -12.07 7.99 10.12
CA ALA A 289 -11.22 8.34 8.98
C ALA A 289 -10.32 7.18 8.56
N ARG A 290 -9.67 6.51 9.53
CA ARG A 290 -8.84 5.32 9.29
C ARG A 290 -9.63 4.18 8.67
N TRP A 291 -10.82 3.89 9.22
CA TRP A 291 -11.70 2.85 8.71
C TRP A 291 -12.14 3.12 7.28
N PHE A 292 -12.54 4.35 6.98
CA PHE A 292 -12.94 4.76 5.62
C PHE A 292 -11.80 4.53 4.62
N VAL A 293 -10.62 5.09 4.88
CA VAL A 293 -9.48 5.00 3.95
C VAL A 293 -9.07 3.54 3.70
N LEU A 294 -9.12 2.69 4.72
CA LEU A 294 -8.73 1.28 4.59
C LEU A 294 -9.83 0.40 3.96
N SER A 295 -11.11 0.84 3.98
CA SER A 295 -12.25 0.04 3.51
C SER A 295 -12.62 0.27 2.05
N ASP A 296 -12.35 1.46 1.51
CA ASP A 296 -12.91 1.91 0.23
C ASP A 296 -12.45 1.06 -0.95
N SER A 297 -11.15 0.84 -1.05
CA SER A 297 -10.55 0.14 -2.19
C SER A 297 -9.29 -0.63 -1.79
N PRO A 298 -8.79 -1.52 -2.66
CA PRO A 298 -7.45 -2.09 -2.46
C PRO A 298 -6.42 -0.99 -2.28
N PRO A 299 -5.48 -1.11 -1.32
CA PRO A 299 -4.57 -0.02 -0.96
C PRO A 299 -3.68 0.49 -2.11
N GLU A 300 -3.51 -0.29 -3.18
CA GLU A 300 -2.76 0.13 -4.39
C GLU A 300 -3.55 1.06 -5.31
N ARG A 301 -4.86 1.20 -5.07
CA ARG A 301 -5.73 2.08 -5.85
C ARG A 301 -5.96 3.40 -5.14
N ASP A 302 -6.27 4.42 -5.93
CA ASP A 302 -6.67 5.71 -5.38
C ASP A 302 -7.97 5.60 -4.59
N VAL A 303 -8.02 6.29 -3.45
CA VAL A 303 -9.20 6.42 -2.60
C VAL A 303 -9.89 7.73 -2.94
N ILE A 304 -11.14 7.65 -3.40
CA ILE A 304 -11.95 8.84 -3.64
C ILE A 304 -12.57 9.29 -2.33
N TRP A 305 -12.17 10.46 -1.85
CA TRP A 305 -12.76 11.03 -0.64
C TRP A 305 -14.19 11.48 -0.93
N THR A 306 -15.15 10.93 -0.19
CA THR A 306 -16.56 11.31 -0.27
C THR A 306 -17.16 11.45 1.14
N GLU A 307 -18.00 12.46 1.33
CA GLU A 307 -18.69 12.69 2.59
C GLU A 307 -19.61 11.52 2.96
N GLU A 308 -20.33 10.98 1.97
CA GLU A 308 -21.21 9.82 2.16
C GLU A 308 -20.46 8.57 2.64
N GLY A 309 -19.26 8.35 2.12
CA GLY A 309 -18.39 7.23 2.53
C GLY A 309 -17.92 7.36 3.96
N VAL A 310 -17.49 8.55 4.37
CA VAL A 310 -17.09 8.84 5.76
C VAL A 310 -18.28 8.69 6.72
N GLN A 311 -19.45 9.23 6.36
CA GLN A 311 -20.68 9.06 7.15
C GLN A 311 -21.10 7.59 7.28
N GLY A 312 -20.96 6.81 6.20
CA GLY A 312 -21.19 5.36 6.22
C GLY A 312 -20.28 4.66 7.22
N SER A 313 -18.99 5.00 7.20
CA SER A 313 -17.99 4.50 8.16
C SER A 313 -18.31 4.91 9.59
N SER A 314 -18.71 6.16 9.84
CA SER A 314 -19.12 6.64 11.16
C SER A 314 -20.32 5.87 11.72
N LYS A 315 -21.34 5.60 10.89
CA LYS A 315 -22.49 4.78 11.28
C LYS A 315 -22.08 3.36 11.65
N PHE A 316 -21.10 2.78 10.94
CA PHE A 316 -20.58 1.45 11.27
C PHE A 316 -19.83 1.45 12.60
N VAL A 317 -18.97 2.44 12.85
CA VAL A 317 -18.26 2.62 14.14
C VAL A 317 -19.26 2.64 15.30
N GLN A 318 -20.33 3.44 15.19
CA GLN A 318 -21.39 3.54 16.22
C GLN A 318 -22.17 2.22 16.38
N ARG A 319 -22.41 1.52 15.26
CA ARG A 319 -23.06 0.20 15.29
C ARG A 319 -22.18 -0.83 16.00
N LEU A 320 -20.87 -0.82 15.69
CA LEU A 320 -19.93 -1.76 16.28
C LEU A 320 -19.78 -1.55 17.78
N TRP A 321 -19.73 -0.27 18.22
CA TRP A 321 -19.74 0.09 19.63
C TRP A 321 -20.96 -0.51 20.38
N ARG A 322 -22.16 -0.35 19.83
CA ARG A 322 -23.39 -0.91 20.41
C ARG A 322 -23.36 -2.43 20.46
N LEU A 323 -23.01 -3.06 19.34
CA LEU A 323 -22.91 -4.52 19.24
C LEU A 323 -21.96 -5.10 20.29
N LEU A 324 -20.77 -4.51 20.43
CA LEU A 324 -19.79 -4.98 21.41
C LEU A 324 -20.25 -4.73 22.85
N GLY A 325 -21.02 -3.66 23.10
CA GLY A 325 -21.69 -3.43 24.37
C GLY A 325 -22.68 -4.55 24.70
N GLU A 326 -23.55 -4.90 23.78
CA GLU A 326 -24.52 -6.00 23.92
C GLU A 326 -23.81 -7.35 24.14
N LEU A 327 -22.78 -7.65 23.38
CA LEU A 327 -21.99 -8.88 23.55
C LEU A 327 -21.32 -8.95 24.92
N THR A 328 -20.83 -7.83 25.44
CA THR A 328 -20.23 -7.73 26.76
C THR A 328 -21.26 -7.98 27.86
N GLU A 329 -22.45 -7.41 27.74
CA GLU A 329 -23.54 -7.61 28.68
C GLU A 329 -24.02 -9.06 28.70
N LEU A 330 -24.21 -9.67 27.53
CA LEU A 330 -24.63 -11.07 27.39
C LEU A 330 -23.56 -12.07 27.83
N GLY A 331 -22.29 -11.80 27.53
CA GLY A 331 -21.15 -12.64 27.89
C GLY A 331 -20.75 -12.56 29.36
N GLY A 332 -21.17 -11.49 30.05
CA GLY A 332 -20.79 -11.23 31.45
C GLY A 332 -19.33 -10.78 31.61
N GLN A 333 -18.93 -10.44 32.81
CA GLN A 333 -17.60 -9.91 33.15
C GLN A 333 -16.63 -10.94 33.77
N VAL A 334 -17.00 -12.19 33.86
CA VAL A 334 -16.21 -13.25 34.50
C VAL A 334 -15.65 -14.18 33.45
N ASP A 335 -14.38 -14.55 33.59
CA ASP A 335 -13.78 -15.60 32.76
C ASP A 335 -14.45 -16.93 33.02
N LEU A 336 -15.14 -17.42 31.98
CA LEU A 336 -15.74 -18.75 32.01
C LEU A 336 -14.77 -19.72 31.34
N PRO A 337 -14.51 -20.89 31.92
CA PRO A 337 -13.82 -21.96 31.22
C PRO A 337 -14.66 -22.43 30.02
N LEU A 338 -14.02 -23.02 29.04
CA LEU A 338 -14.73 -23.63 27.91
C LEU A 338 -15.70 -24.69 28.47
N PRO A 339 -17.02 -24.53 28.26
CA PRO A 339 -17.99 -25.52 28.73
C PRO A 339 -17.79 -26.88 28.05
N ALA A 340 -18.07 -27.98 28.79
CA ALA A 340 -17.95 -29.33 28.25
C ALA A 340 -18.99 -29.63 27.15
N GLU A 341 -20.16 -29.02 27.26
CA GLU A 341 -21.22 -29.12 26.25
C GLU A 341 -21.45 -27.77 25.60
N ILE A 342 -21.48 -27.74 24.29
CA ILE A 342 -21.68 -26.54 23.47
C ILE A 342 -22.92 -26.74 22.62
N SER A 343 -23.90 -25.88 22.77
CA SER A 343 -25.09 -25.86 21.95
C SER A 343 -24.80 -25.51 20.49
N PRO A 344 -25.64 -25.92 19.53
CA PRO A 344 -25.49 -25.53 18.13
C PRO A 344 -25.40 -24.00 17.91
N ALA A 345 -26.12 -23.21 18.71
CA ALA A 345 -26.09 -21.75 18.65
C ALA A 345 -24.75 -21.18 19.11
N ALA A 346 -24.21 -21.64 20.25
CA ALA A 346 -22.89 -21.25 20.74
C ALA A 346 -21.79 -21.70 19.76
N ALA A 347 -21.86 -22.91 19.23
CA ALA A 347 -20.94 -23.42 18.22
C ALA A 347 -20.94 -22.56 16.94
N ALA A 348 -22.12 -22.11 16.48
CA ALA A 348 -22.22 -21.24 15.30
C ALA A 348 -21.58 -19.86 15.52
N ILE A 349 -21.73 -19.27 16.71
CA ILE A 349 -21.09 -17.99 17.08
C ILE A 349 -19.56 -18.15 17.09
N ARG A 350 -19.05 -19.20 17.75
CA ARG A 350 -17.62 -19.51 17.79
C ARG A 350 -17.06 -19.75 16.40
N LYS A 351 -17.73 -20.57 15.59
CA LYS A 351 -17.34 -20.84 14.19
C LYS A 351 -17.27 -19.55 13.36
N ALA A 352 -18.22 -18.62 13.54
CA ALA A 352 -18.22 -17.34 12.84
C ALA A 352 -17.01 -16.47 13.26
N ALA A 353 -16.70 -16.38 14.56
CA ALA A 353 -15.59 -15.58 15.07
C ALA A 353 -14.23 -16.16 14.64
N HIS A 354 -13.99 -17.45 14.80
CA HIS A 354 -12.75 -18.11 14.40
C HIS A 354 -12.57 -18.15 12.87
N GLY A 355 -13.65 -18.31 12.12
CA GLY A 355 -13.61 -18.24 10.66
C GLY A 355 -13.26 -16.83 10.13
N ALA A 356 -13.77 -15.79 10.80
CA ALA A 356 -13.39 -14.42 10.49
C ALA A 356 -11.91 -14.13 10.86
N LEU A 357 -11.46 -14.66 12.01
CA LEU A 357 -10.08 -14.51 12.46
C LEU A 357 -9.07 -14.97 11.41
N ILE A 358 -9.20 -16.20 10.90
CA ILE A 358 -8.30 -16.74 9.88
C ILE A 358 -8.29 -15.86 8.62
N LYS A 359 -9.47 -15.45 8.17
CA LYS A 359 -9.59 -14.64 6.94
C LYS A 359 -8.99 -13.24 7.11
N VAL A 360 -9.22 -12.61 8.26
CA VAL A 360 -8.64 -11.29 8.57
C VAL A 360 -7.12 -11.39 8.66
N GLU A 361 -6.58 -12.40 9.37
CA GLU A 361 -5.14 -12.64 9.48
C GLU A 361 -4.50 -12.79 8.09
N GLU A 362 -5.05 -13.67 7.24
CA GLU A 362 -4.57 -13.87 5.87
C GLU A 362 -4.64 -12.58 5.02
N ASP A 363 -5.73 -11.83 5.12
CA ASP A 363 -5.90 -10.61 4.34
C ASP A 363 -4.99 -9.47 4.85
N VAL A 364 -4.72 -9.38 6.17
CA VAL A 364 -3.77 -8.41 6.75
C VAL A 364 -2.34 -8.76 6.35
N GLU A 365 -1.91 -10.02 6.46
CA GLU A 365 -0.59 -10.47 6.02
C GLU A 365 -0.32 -10.15 4.54
N ARG A 366 -1.37 -10.21 3.73
CA ARG A 366 -1.29 -9.89 2.29
C ARG A 366 -1.58 -8.44 1.96
N LEU A 367 -1.65 -7.55 2.96
CA LEU A 367 -1.96 -6.13 2.82
C LEU A 367 -3.30 -5.85 2.11
N ARG A 368 -4.29 -6.74 2.26
CA ARG A 368 -5.63 -6.64 1.66
C ARG A 368 -6.62 -6.07 2.67
N PHE A 369 -6.36 -4.86 3.16
CA PHE A 369 -7.09 -4.26 4.29
C PHE A 369 -8.59 -4.12 4.02
N ASN A 370 -8.99 -3.73 2.83
CA ASN A 370 -10.41 -3.63 2.46
C ASN A 370 -11.15 -4.98 2.57
N ARG A 371 -10.47 -6.09 2.28
CA ARG A 371 -11.04 -7.43 2.45
C ARG A 371 -11.12 -7.83 3.92
N ALA A 372 -10.08 -7.56 4.69
CA ALA A 372 -10.08 -7.77 6.14
C ALA A 372 -11.25 -7.02 6.79
N ILE A 373 -11.48 -5.76 6.41
CA ILE A 373 -12.61 -4.95 6.85
C ILE A 373 -13.96 -5.57 6.46
N ALA A 374 -14.09 -6.09 5.24
CA ALA A 374 -15.32 -6.79 4.83
C ALA A 374 -15.61 -8.04 5.68
N GLN A 375 -14.57 -8.76 6.14
CA GLN A 375 -14.75 -9.88 7.08
C GLN A 375 -15.25 -9.40 8.45
N VAL A 376 -14.75 -8.26 8.94
CA VAL A 376 -15.25 -7.67 10.20
C VAL A 376 -16.71 -7.24 10.07
N HIS A 377 -17.10 -6.66 8.92
CA HIS A 377 -18.52 -6.34 8.65
C HIS A 377 -19.40 -7.60 8.63
N ASP A 378 -18.96 -8.67 7.97
CA ASP A 378 -19.71 -9.94 7.91
C ASP A 378 -19.85 -10.56 9.32
N LEU A 379 -18.76 -10.56 10.09
CA LEU A 379 -18.79 -11.04 11.49
C LEU A 379 -19.77 -10.23 12.33
N ALA A 380 -19.73 -8.89 12.26
CA ALA A 380 -20.66 -8.02 12.98
C ALA A 380 -22.12 -8.30 12.59
N ASN A 381 -22.41 -8.57 11.32
CA ASN A 381 -23.75 -8.94 10.86
C ASN A 381 -24.20 -10.29 11.45
N ARG A 382 -23.33 -11.29 11.45
CA ARG A 382 -23.61 -12.62 12.01
C ARG A 382 -23.84 -12.57 13.52
N LEU A 383 -23.02 -11.80 14.25
CA LEU A 383 -23.17 -11.62 15.69
C LEU A 383 -24.47 -10.88 16.04
N SER A 384 -24.80 -9.82 15.29
CA SER A 384 -26.09 -9.13 15.47
C SER A 384 -27.29 -10.05 15.22
N ALA A 385 -27.22 -10.90 14.19
CA ALA A 385 -28.28 -11.88 13.90
C ALA A 385 -28.38 -12.95 14.98
N ALA A 386 -27.25 -13.41 15.53
CA ALA A 386 -27.21 -14.39 16.62
C ALA A 386 -27.86 -13.83 17.89
N ILE A 387 -27.55 -12.57 18.26
CA ILE A 387 -28.20 -11.91 19.41
C ILE A 387 -29.71 -11.83 19.21
N GLY A 388 -30.16 -11.40 18.02
CA GLY A 388 -31.58 -11.27 17.71
C GLY A 388 -32.37 -12.60 17.66
N ALA A 389 -31.68 -13.75 17.56
CA ALA A 389 -32.29 -15.07 17.53
C ALA A 389 -32.36 -15.75 18.90
N ILE A 390 -31.81 -15.17 19.95
CA ILE A 390 -31.74 -15.77 21.29
C ILE A 390 -32.72 -15.10 22.22
N GLU A 391 -33.48 -15.93 22.96
CA GLU A 391 -34.32 -15.49 24.07
C GLU A 391 -33.38 -15.12 25.26
N THR A 392 -33.31 -13.85 25.60
CA THR A 392 -32.34 -13.30 26.58
C THR A 392 -32.56 -13.76 28.01
N GLU A 393 -33.74 -14.34 28.34
CA GLU A 393 -34.08 -14.76 29.70
C GLU A 393 -33.43 -16.10 30.13
N THR A 394 -32.83 -16.85 29.19
CA THR A 394 -32.30 -18.20 29.43
C THR A 394 -30.91 -18.45 28.82
N ILE A 395 -30.01 -17.48 28.88
CA ILE A 395 -28.66 -17.63 28.30
C ILE A 395 -27.81 -18.57 29.17
N GLY A 396 -27.46 -19.75 28.63
CA GLY A 396 -26.59 -20.74 29.26
C GLY A 396 -25.12 -20.30 29.32
N GLU A 397 -24.29 -21.02 30.06
CA GLU A 397 -22.87 -20.75 30.19
C GLU A 397 -22.11 -20.83 28.84
N ASP A 398 -22.53 -21.75 27.98
CA ASP A 398 -21.97 -21.96 26.65
C ASP A 398 -22.19 -20.76 25.70
N LEU A 399 -23.38 -20.17 25.73
CA LEU A 399 -23.67 -18.94 24.98
C LEU A 399 -22.95 -17.74 25.56
N ARG A 400 -22.87 -17.61 26.89
CA ARG A 400 -22.08 -16.56 27.56
C ARG A 400 -20.62 -16.65 27.14
N PHE A 401 -20.04 -17.85 27.19
CA PHE A 401 -18.68 -18.09 26.73
C PHE A 401 -18.51 -17.70 25.26
N ALA A 402 -19.38 -18.17 24.37
CA ALA A 402 -19.31 -17.90 22.95
C ALA A 402 -19.39 -16.39 22.61
N PHE A 403 -20.30 -15.65 23.25
CA PHE A 403 -20.41 -14.20 23.07
C PHE A 403 -19.16 -13.46 23.54
N ARG A 404 -18.61 -13.85 24.67
CA ARG A 404 -17.42 -13.25 25.24
C ARG A 404 -16.18 -13.51 24.38
N GLU A 405 -15.99 -14.77 23.94
CA GLU A 405 -14.93 -15.14 23.00
C GLU A 405 -15.04 -14.36 21.69
N ALA A 406 -16.25 -14.28 21.14
CA ALA A 406 -16.50 -13.55 19.89
C ALA A 406 -16.25 -12.02 20.06
N ALA A 407 -16.63 -11.42 21.18
CA ALA A 407 -16.32 -10.02 21.47
C ALA A 407 -14.81 -9.78 21.55
N SER A 408 -14.09 -10.61 22.30
CA SER A 408 -12.64 -10.55 22.45
C SER A 408 -11.89 -10.70 21.12
N ILE A 409 -12.30 -11.66 20.28
CA ILE A 409 -11.75 -11.83 18.94
C ILE A 409 -12.06 -10.60 18.09
N THR A 410 -13.32 -10.18 18.00
CA THR A 410 -13.74 -9.06 17.17
C THR A 410 -12.96 -7.78 17.48
N ILE A 411 -12.81 -7.43 18.76
CA ILE A 411 -12.06 -6.25 19.20
C ILE A 411 -10.62 -6.31 18.67
N ARG A 412 -9.93 -7.43 18.83
CA ARG A 412 -8.55 -7.60 18.38
C ARG A 412 -8.42 -7.57 16.85
N LEU A 413 -9.42 -8.06 16.10
CA LEU A 413 -9.41 -8.02 14.64
C LEU A 413 -9.39 -6.60 14.08
N PHE A 414 -10.12 -5.67 14.67
CA PHE A 414 -10.15 -4.30 14.16
C PHE A 414 -9.23 -3.34 14.93
N ALA A 415 -8.60 -3.75 16.03
CA ALA A 415 -7.72 -2.91 16.83
C ALA A 415 -6.61 -2.22 16.01
N PRO A 416 -5.91 -2.87 15.06
CA PRO A 416 -4.92 -2.18 14.24
C PRO A 416 -5.50 -1.06 13.36
N MET A 417 -6.79 -1.14 13.02
CA MET A 417 -7.48 -0.21 12.14
C MET A 417 -8.17 0.91 12.91
N MET A 418 -8.79 0.60 14.04
CA MET A 418 -9.54 1.51 14.91
C MET A 418 -9.08 1.39 16.37
N PRO A 419 -7.86 1.87 16.69
CA PRO A 419 -7.25 1.64 18.00
C PRO A 419 -8.04 2.26 19.16
N HIS A 420 -8.61 3.46 19.01
CA HIS A 420 -9.32 4.12 20.10
C HIS A 420 -10.62 3.40 20.46
N LEU A 421 -11.41 3.01 19.45
CA LEU A 421 -12.61 2.21 19.65
C LEU A 421 -12.27 0.85 20.28
N ALA A 422 -11.18 0.24 19.83
CA ALA A 422 -10.75 -1.07 20.32
C ALA A 422 -10.36 -1.01 21.80
N GLU A 423 -9.57 -0.03 22.22
CA GLU A 423 -9.18 0.16 23.62
C GLU A 423 -10.39 0.39 24.53
N GLU A 424 -11.34 1.21 24.09
CA GLU A 424 -12.55 1.49 24.87
C GLU A 424 -13.46 0.25 25.00
N CYS A 425 -13.62 -0.50 23.90
CA CYS A 425 -14.36 -1.77 23.91
C CYS A 425 -13.66 -2.83 24.77
N TRP A 426 -12.32 -2.88 24.72
CA TRP A 426 -11.50 -3.79 25.52
C TRP A 426 -11.61 -3.51 27.02
N ALA A 427 -11.51 -2.23 27.38
CA ALA A 427 -11.71 -1.80 28.75
C ALA A 427 -13.12 -2.15 29.28
N ARG A 428 -14.15 -1.96 28.46
CA ARG A 428 -15.54 -2.31 28.79
C ARG A 428 -15.77 -3.82 28.91
N LEU A 429 -15.12 -4.62 28.07
CA LEU A 429 -15.18 -6.09 28.15
C LEU A 429 -14.57 -6.62 29.45
N GLY A 430 -13.74 -5.83 30.13
CA GLY A 430 -13.02 -6.16 31.34
C GLY A 430 -11.63 -6.72 31.07
N GLN A 431 -10.61 -6.06 31.56
CA GLN A 431 -9.20 -6.41 31.33
C GLN A 431 -8.77 -7.77 31.91
N THR A 432 -9.61 -8.34 32.78
CA THR A 432 -9.37 -9.66 33.41
C THR A 432 -9.85 -10.82 32.57
N VAL A 433 -10.44 -10.55 31.41
CA VAL A 433 -10.92 -11.58 30.49
C VAL A 433 -9.73 -12.27 29.87
N LEU A 434 -9.65 -13.58 30.04
CA LEU A 434 -8.58 -14.44 29.53
C LEU A 434 -7.21 -14.21 30.23
N GLY A 435 -7.21 -13.67 31.44
CA GLY A 435 -5.96 -13.49 32.21
C GLY A 435 -5.02 -12.42 31.68
N GLN A 436 -5.48 -11.54 30.79
CA GLN A 436 -4.68 -10.46 30.23
C GLN A 436 -5.02 -9.13 30.90
N THR A 437 -4.01 -8.54 31.53
CA THR A 437 -4.05 -7.19 32.08
C THR A 437 -3.27 -6.27 31.13
N GLY A 438 -3.85 -5.14 30.75
CA GLY A 438 -3.19 -4.17 29.88
C GLY A 438 -4.06 -3.73 28.69
N PRO A 439 -3.56 -2.81 27.86
CA PRO A 439 -4.27 -2.34 26.69
C PRO A 439 -4.38 -3.42 25.59
N VAL A 440 -5.38 -3.33 24.72
CA VAL A 440 -5.55 -4.28 23.62
C VAL A 440 -4.38 -4.27 22.65
N SER A 441 -3.68 -3.15 22.54
CA SER A 441 -2.47 -3.01 21.70
C SER A 441 -1.31 -3.91 22.14
N GLU A 442 -1.27 -4.32 23.42
CA GLU A 442 -0.29 -5.27 23.98
C GLU A 442 -0.82 -6.70 24.06
N ALA A 443 -2.10 -6.90 23.82
CA ALA A 443 -2.71 -8.22 23.85
C ALA A 443 -2.20 -9.07 22.65
N PRO A 444 -1.87 -10.36 22.87
CA PRO A 444 -1.45 -11.23 21.77
C PRO A 444 -2.58 -11.38 20.75
N TRP A 445 -2.17 -11.52 19.47
CA TRP A 445 -3.13 -11.86 18.42
C TRP A 445 -3.86 -13.15 18.77
N PRO A 446 -5.19 -13.23 18.56
CA PRO A 446 -5.94 -14.41 18.91
C PRO A 446 -5.50 -15.61 18.06
N ILE A 447 -5.60 -16.80 18.64
CA ILE A 447 -5.28 -18.05 17.94
C ILE A 447 -6.59 -18.74 17.55
N ALA A 448 -6.74 -19.05 16.27
CA ALA A 448 -7.92 -19.75 15.78
C ALA A 448 -7.94 -21.22 16.25
N ASP A 449 -9.12 -21.70 16.68
CA ASP A 449 -9.34 -23.14 16.93
C ASP A 449 -9.53 -23.84 15.57
N PRO A 450 -8.61 -24.72 15.15
CA PRO A 450 -8.71 -25.38 13.85
C PRO A 450 -9.97 -26.26 13.71
N SER A 451 -10.50 -26.80 14.80
CA SER A 451 -11.69 -27.65 14.78
C SER A 451 -12.96 -26.89 14.40
N LEU A 452 -13.00 -25.58 14.67
CA LEU A 452 -14.13 -24.70 14.36
C LEU A 452 -14.11 -24.18 12.92
N VAL A 453 -12.99 -24.28 12.21
CA VAL A 453 -12.82 -23.69 10.86
C VAL A 453 -12.84 -24.70 9.74
N ILE A 454 -13.00 -25.97 10.04
CA ILE A 454 -13.26 -26.99 9.03
C ILE A 454 -14.60 -26.66 8.40
N GLU A 455 -14.57 -26.25 7.13
CA GLU A 455 -15.79 -26.07 6.36
C GLU A 455 -16.42 -27.46 6.13
N ASP A 456 -17.63 -27.64 6.63
CA ASP A 456 -18.39 -28.89 6.44
C ASP A 456 -18.79 -29.07 4.97
N THR A 457 -18.75 -28.01 4.18
CA THR A 457 -19.08 -28.03 2.75
C THR A 457 -17.91 -27.48 1.91
N ILE A 458 -17.82 -27.96 0.69
CA ILE A 458 -16.88 -27.47 -0.35
C ILE A 458 -17.67 -27.00 -1.56
N ASN A 459 -17.13 -26.02 -2.27
CA ASN A 459 -17.70 -25.56 -3.54
C ASN A 459 -16.87 -26.12 -4.70
N LEU A 460 -17.47 -27.02 -5.48
CA LEU A 460 -16.83 -27.68 -6.61
C LEU A 460 -17.32 -27.07 -7.92
N PRO A 461 -16.44 -26.49 -8.75
CA PRO A 461 -16.81 -26.10 -10.10
C PRO A 461 -17.19 -27.35 -10.91
N VAL A 462 -18.36 -27.34 -11.55
CA VAL A 462 -18.86 -28.43 -12.39
C VAL A 462 -18.70 -28.03 -13.86
N GLN A 463 -17.97 -28.86 -14.58
CA GLN A 463 -17.75 -28.72 -16.01
C GLN A 463 -18.55 -29.71 -16.82
N VAL A 464 -18.94 -29.36 -18.04
CA VAL A 464 -19.43 -30.25 -19.06
C VAL A 464 -18.51 -30.16 -20.27
N ASN A 465 -17.86 -31.27 -20.64
CA ASN A 465 -16.87 -31.34 -21.70
C ASN A 465 -15.76 -30.27 -21.55
N GLY A 466 -15.24 -30.08 -20.32
CA GLY A 466 -14.16 -29.13 -19.98
C GLY A 466 -14.57 -27.66 -19.82
N LYS A 467 -15.85 -27.28 -20.03
CA LYS A 467 -16.33 -25.91 -19.83
C LYS A 467 -17.15 -25.82 -18.55
N LYS A 468 -16.82 -24.90 -17.63
CA LYS A 468 -17.57 -24.65 -16.39
C LYS A 468 -19.03 -24.29 -16.72
N ARG A 469 -19.99 -24.94 -16.05
CA ARG A 469 -21.44 -24.76 -16.24
C ARG A 469 -22.19 -24.43 -14.97
N ALA A 470 -21.66 -24.84 -13.81
CA ALA A 470 -22.27 -24.60 -12.51
C ALA A 470 -21.22 -24.66 -11.41
N ASP A 471 -21.61 -24.27 -10.20
CA ASP A 471 -20.90 -24.53 -8.95
C ASP A 471 -21.77 -25.44 -8.07
N LEU A 472 -21.18 -26.50 -7.51
CA LEU A 472 -21.82 -27.45 -6.61
C LEU A 472 -21.30 -27.22 -5.20
N THR A 473 -22.16 -26.78 -4.28
CA THR A 473 -21.89 -26.79 -2.85
C THR A 473 -22.33 -28.11 -2.24
N ILE A 474 -21.40 -28.87 -1.68
CA ILE A 474 -21.68 -30.20 -1.13
C ILE A 474 -20.83 -30.47 0.11
N GLY A 475 -21.24 -31.37 0.98
CA GLY A 475 -20.48 -31.79 2.15
C GLY A 475 -19.04 -32.19 1.79
N ARG A 476 -18.06 -31.78 2.60
CA ARG A 476 -16.63 -32.08 2.37
C ARG A 476 -16.37 -33.59 2.34
N GLU A 477 -17.10 -34.34 3.19
CA GLU A 477 -17.04 -35.81 3.34
C GLU A 477 -18.06 -36.54 2.47
N ALA A 478 -18.75 -35.84 1.55
CA ALA A 478 -19.74 -36.44 0.68
C ALA A 478 -19.12 -37.57 -0.17
N ALA A 479 -19.79 -38.68 -0.27
CA ALA A 479 -19.37 -39.80 -1.10
C ALA A 479 -19.32 -39.41 -2.58
N GLN A 480 -18.42 -40.02 -3.34
CA GLN A 480 -18.30 -39.73 -4.77
C GLN A 480 -19.64 -39.86 -5.52
N SER A 481 -20.44 -40.86 -5.18
CA SER A 481 -21.76 -41.06 -5.75
C SER A 481 -22.74 -39.92 -5.46
N GLU A 482 -22.65 -39.31 -4.28
CA GLU A 482 -23.47 -38.13 -3.91
C GLU A 482 -23.05 -36.92 -4.70
N ILE A 483 -21.71 -36.71 -4.85
CA ILE A 483 -21.16 -35.62 -5.65
C ILE A 483 -21.61 -35.76 -7.12
N GLU A 484 -21.53 -36.95 -7.68
CA GLU A 484 -21.94 -37.23 -9.06
C GLU A 484 -23.45 -36.98 -9.26
N ALA A 485 -24.30 -37.48 -8.35
CA ALA A 485 -25.73 -37.27 -8.41
C ALA A 485 -26.13 -35.80 -8.27
N ALA A 486 -25.53 -35.09 -7.30
CA ALA A 486 -25.76 -33.66 -7.09
C ALA A 486 -25.28 -32.80 -8.28
N ALA A 487 -24.13 -33.13 -8.88
CA ALA A 487 -23.63 -32.45 -10.05
C ALA A 487 -24.55 -32.58 -11.27
N LEU A 488 -25.10 -33.77 -11.50
CA LEU A 488 -26.06 -34.01 -12.57
C LEU A 488 -27.41 -33.32 -12.36
N ALA A 489 -27.80 -33.08 -11.12
CA ALA A 489 -29.06 -32.40 -10.78
C ALA A 489 -29.01 -30.88 -11.03
N LEU A 490 -27.85 -30.31 -11.20
CA LEU A 490 -27.68 -28.86 -11.43
C LEU A 490 -28.29 -28.43 -12.77
N GLU A 491 -29.12 -27.41 -12.74
CA GLU A 491 -29.81 -26.88 -13.93
C GLU A 491 -28.83 -26.45 -15.04
N GLY A 492 -27.69 -25.84 -14.69
CA GLY A 492 -26.64 -25.43 -15.63
C GLY A 492 -25.97 -26.62 -16.34
N VAL A 493 -25.86 -27.77 -15.65
CA VAL A 493 -25.34 -29.01 -16.20
C VAL A 493 -26.37 -29.66 -17.12
N GLN A 494 -27.61 -29.74 -16.68
CA GLN A 494 -28.72 -30.30 -17.47
C GLN A 494 -28.94 -29.56 -18.79
N ARG A 495 -28.94 -28.23 -18.73
CA ARG A 495 -29.00 -27.39 -19.94
C ARG A 495 -27.83 -27.64 -20.90
N ALA A 496 -26.62 -27.82 -20.37
CA ALA A 496 -25.43 -28.06 -21.17
C ALA A 496 -25.35 -29.47 -21.77
N LEU A 497 -26.04 -30.44 -21.19
CA LEU A 497 -26.14 -31.80 -21.70
C LEU A 497 -27.11 -31.92 -22.88
N GLU A 498 -28.11 -31.01 -22.99
CA GLU A 498 -29.10 -31.01 -24.08
C GLU A 498 -29.72 -32.40 -24.34
N GLY A 499 -29.92 -33.21 -23.27
CA GLY A 499 -30.45 -34.57 -23.38
C GLY A 499 -29.46 -35.63 -23.88
N LYS A 500 -28.21 -35.31 -24.08
CA LYS A 500 -27.17 -36.27 -24.48
C LYS A 500 -26.82 -37.20 -23.34
N PRO A 501 -26.56 -38.51 -23.60
CA PRO A 501 -26.18 -39.44 -22.56
C PRO A 501 -24.80 -39.12 -21.97
N VAL A 502 -24.72 -39.19 -20.66
CA VAL A 502 -23.43 -39.02 -19.94
C VAL A 502 -22.59 -40.27 -20.13
N LYS A 503 -21.38 -40.13 -20.66
CA LYS A 503 -20.43 -41.23 -20.86
C LYS A 503 -19.60 -41.51 -19.62
N LYS A 504 -19.19 -40.44 -18.94
CA LYS A 504 -18.34 -40.55 -17.75
C LYS A 504 -18.44 -39.28 -16.89
N ILE A 505 -18.36 -39.44 -15.56
CA ILE A 505 -18.16 -38.35 -14.63
C ILE A 505 -16.78 -38.52 -14.00
N ILE A 506 -15.99 -37.45 -14.00
CA ILE A 506 -14.67 -37.41 -13.40
C ILE A 506 -14.75 -36.48 -12.21
N VAL A 507 -14.67 -37.04 -11.01
CA VAL A 507 -14.60 -36.27 -9.75
C VAL A 507 -13.14 -36.23 -9.32
N VAL A 508 -12.56 -35.03 -9.25
CA VAL A 508 -11.29 -34.82 -8.59
C VAL A 508 -11.62 -34.30 -7.19
N PRO A 509 -11.34 -35.10 -6.14
CA PRO A 509 -11.74 -34.78 -4.77
C PRO A 509 -11.37 -33.35 -4.38
N GLN A 510 -12.29 -32.63 -3.78
CA GLN A 510 -12.15 -31.25 -3.29
C GLN A 510 -11.71 -30.22 -4.34
N ARG A 511 -11.77 -30.53 -5.63
CA ARG A 511 -11.22 -29.65 -6.67
C ARG A 511 -12.20 -29.35 -7.82
N ILE A 512 -12.77 -30.36 -8.46
CA ILE A 512 -13.60 -30.15 -9.65
C ILE A 512 -14.38 -31.40 -10.01
N VAL A 513 -15.54 -31.21 -10.64
CA VAL A 513 -16.30 -32.27 -11.28
C VAL A 513 -16.37 -31.99 -12.79
N ASN A 514 -16.09 -32.98 -13.62
CA ASN A 514 -16.21 -32.85 -15.07
C ASN A 514 -17.13 -33.96 -15.62
N VAL A 515 -18.26 -33.57 -16.18
CA VAL A 515 -19.22 -34.45 -16.86
C VAL A 515 -18.86 -34.53 -18.33
N VAL A 516 -18.61 -35.74 -18.82
CA VAL A 516 -18.29 -36.00 -20.23
C VAL A 516 -19.53 -36.63 -20.88
N ALA A 517 -20.05 -35.99 -21.92
CA ALA A 517 -21.22 -36.40 -22.67
C ALA A 517 -20.92 -36.65 -24.15
#